data_f95cd62517b1e49ea7ffbfc0c8e3ec36
#
_entry.id   f95cd62517b1e49ea7ffbfc0c8e3ec36
#
_cell.length_a   1.000
_cell.length_b   1.000
_cell.length_c   1.000
_cell.angle_alpha   90.00
_cell.angle_beta   90.00
_cell.angle_gamma   90.00
#
_symmetry.space_group_name_H-M   'P 1'
#
loop_
_entity.id
_entity.type
_entity.pdbx_description
1 polymer ?
#
loop_
_entity_poly.entity_id
_entity_poly.type
_entity_poly.pdbx_seq_one_letter_code
_entity_poly.pdbx_strand_id
1 'polypeptide(L)'
;LSPPVIVGALLVVAVAIAGDFITNPLPIDTAVWSNFIESRSPAMNTFMTGASWLFDPKRAIVLALLIAAAVWWFIKKVVHALYVLSSVVLSAANSFVIKHLYERPRPEEAYRLITEDGYSFPSGHATVVTALVVSLVMVMTMTRVGRQIRHLLWVAAVVFIAFICVTRLYLGVHWVTDVLGGFGVGLGSTLILSPFMLRPNALRWVR
;
A
#
# COMPACT_ATOMS: atom_id res chain seq x y z
N LEU A 1 -10.91 22.64 -1.17
CA LEU A 1 -10.13 21.43 -0.83
C LEU A 1 -8.65 21.78 -0.77
N SER A 2 -7.92 21.22 0.23
CA SER A 2 -6.47 21.42 0.33
C SER A 2 -5.72 20.61 -0.74
N PRO A 3 -4.52 21.07 -1.19
CA PRO A 3 -3.77 20.38 -2.23
C PRO A 3 -3.59 18.86 -2.03
N PRO A 4 -3.25 18.36 -0.83
CA PRO A 4 -3.13 16.92 -0.62
C PRO A 4 -4.43 16.15 -0.87
N VAL A 5 -5.60 16.71 -0.52
CA VAL A 5 -6.90 16.09 -0.80
C VAL A 5 -7.13 15.97 -2.30
N ILE A 6 -6.85 17.04 -3.04
CA ILE A 6 -7.03 17.05 -4.51
C ILE A 6 -6.11 15.99 -5.14
N VAL A 7 -4.83 16.00 -4.80
CA VAL A 7 -3.86 15.04 -5.34
C VAL A 7 -4.25 13.60 -4.98
N GLY A 8 -4.63 13.37 -3.71
CA GLY A 8 -5.06 12.05 -3.26
C GLY A 8 -6.32 11.54 -3.98
N ALA A 9 -7.31 12.41 -4.15
CA ALA A 9 -8.53 12.06 -4.88
C ALA A 9 -8.24 11.78 -6.36
N LEU A 10 -7.42 12.62 -7.00
CA LEU A 10 -7.02 12.40 -8.39
C LEU A 10 -6.27 11.08 -8.59
N LEU A 11 -5.39 10.70 -7.64
CA LEU A 11 -4.70 9.40 -7.69
C LEU A 11 -5.69 8.23 -7.62
N VAL A 12 -6.63 8.24 -6.67
CA VAL A 12 -7.62 7.15 -6.55
C VAL A 12 -8.50 7.07 -7.78
N VAL A 13 -8.98 8.21 -8.28
CA VAL A 13 -9.80 8.29 -9.50
C VAL A 13 -9.01 7.84 -10.72
N ALA A 14 -7.76 8.26 -10.87
CA ALA A 14 -6.90 7.84 -11.99
C ALA A 14 -6.67 6.33 -11.99
N VAL A 15 -6.46 5.72 -10.82
CA VAL A 15 -6.35 4.26 -10.70
C VAL A 15 -7.67 3.58 -11.06
N ALA A 16 -8.80 4.12 -10.61
CA ALA A 16 -10.11 3.59 -11.00
C ALA A 16 -10.31 3.67 -12.51
N ILE A 17 -10.04 4.81 -13.14
CA ILE A 17 -10.15 4.95 -14.60
C ILE A 17 -9.17 4.02 -15.34
N ALA A 18 -7.94 3.86 -14.84
CA ALA A 18 -6.95 2.96 -15.44
C ALA A 18 -7.46 1.50 -15.50
N GLY A 19 -8.32 1.09 -14.57
CA GLY A 19 -8.94 -0.24 -14.56
C GLY A 19 -9.63 -0.59 -15.87
N ASP A 20 -10.28 0.38 -16.53
CA ASP A 20 -10.98 0.16 -17.82
C ASP A 20 -10.00 -0.24 -18.95
N PHE A 21 -8.74 0.20 -18.87
CA PHE A 21 -7.73 -0.02 -19.91
C PHE A 21 -6.84 -1.24 -19.66
N ILE A 22 -6.89 -1.82 -18.46
CA ILE A 22 -5.99 -2.91 -18.02
C ILE A 22 -6.73 -4.17 -17.60
N THR A 23 -7.96 -4.37 -18.06
CA THR A 23 -8.72 -5.62 -17.81
C THR A 23 -7.96 -6.85 -18.31
N ASN A 24 -7.25 -6.72 -19.42
CA ASN A 24 -6.27 -7.71 -19.90
C ASN A 24 -4.83 -7.27 -19.53
N PRO A 25 -3.89 -8.23 -19.37
CA PRO A 25 -2.50 -7.89 -19.13
C PRO A 25 -1.91 -7.08 -20.28
N LEU A 26 -1.20 -6.02 -19.95
CA LEU A 26 -0.44 -5.22 -20.93
C LEU A 26 0.87 -5.94 -21.30
N PRO A 27 1.51 -5.58 -22.43
CA PRO A 27 2.82 -6.15 -22.79
C PRO A 27 3.88 -6.04 -21.69
N ILE A 28 3.89 -4.95 -20.94
CA ILE A 28 4.79 -4.77 -19.79
C ILE A 28 4.48 -5.74 -18.65
N ASP A 29 3.20 -6.06 -18.41
CA ASP A 29 2.78 -7.01 -17.39
C ASP A 29 3.31 -8.40 -17.68
N THR A 30 3.13 -8.87 -18.92
CA THR A 30 3.59 -10.18 -19.35
C THR A 30 5.11 -10.28 -19.42
N ALA A 31 5.79 -9.25 -19.92
CA ALA A 31 7.24 -9.22 -20.00
C ALA A 31 7.92 -9.26 -18.62
N VAL A 32 7.44 -8.48 -17.67
CA VAL A 32 7.99 -8.48 -16.30
C VAL A 32 7.65 -9.78 -15.58
N TRP A 33 6.43 -10.28 -15.76
CA TRP A 33 6.02 -11.55 -15.15
C TRP A 33 6.86 -12.72 -15.64
N SER A 34 7.08 -12.88 -16.95
CA SER A 34 7.92 -13.96 -17.51
C SER A 34 9.36 -13.88 -16.99
N ASN A 35 9.96 -12.70 -16.95
CA ASN A 35 11.31 -12.51 -16.41
C ASN A 35 11.43 -12.97 -14.95
N PHE A 36 10.42 -12.66 -14.11
CA PHE A 36 10.43 -13.14 -12.72
C PHE A 36 10.27 -14.66 -12.63
N ILE A 37 9.39 -15.27 -13.44
CA ILE A 37 9.20 -16.72 -13.45
C ILE A 37 10.52 -17.44 -13.82
N GLU A 38 11.21 -16.96 -14.87
CA GLU A 38 12.46 -17.54 -15.36
C GLU A 38 13.63 -17.36 -14.38
N SER A 39 13.65 -16.28 -13.61
CA SER A 39 14.73 -15.95 -12.67
C SER A 39 14.60 -16.61 -11.28
N ARG A 40 13.61 -17.48 -11.07
CA ARG A 40 13.33 -18.09 -9.76
C ARG A 40 14.42 -19.04 -9.29
N SER A 41 14.67 -19.03 -7.98
CA SER A 41 15.52 -20.02 -7.31
C SER A 41 14.86 -20.48 -6.00
N PRO A 42 15.14 -21.70 -5.49
CA PRO A 42 14.53 -22.22 -4.26
C PRO A 42 14.74 -21.31 -3.05
N ALA A 43 15.94 -20.77 -2.88
CA ALA A 43 16.25 -19.86 -1.78
C ALA A 43 15.44 -18.55 -1.86
N MET A 44 15.37 -17.96 -3.06
CA MET A 44 14.62 -16.74 -3.28
C MET A 44 13.10 -16.98 -3.16
N ASN A 45 12.61 -18.14 -3.60
CA ASN A 45 11.20 -18.53 -3.43
C ASN A 45 10.81 -18.53 -1.95
N THR A 46 11.61 -19.17 -1.08
CA THR A 46 11.39 -19.21 0.37
C THR A 46 11.42 -17.81 0.99
N PHE A 47 12.42 -17.00 0.62
CA PHE A 47 12.56 -15.63 1.12
C PHE A 47 11.37 -14.75 0.74
N MET A 48 11.00 -14.73 -0.55
CA MET A 48 9.90 -13.89 -1.06
C MET A 48 8.54 -14.33 -0.54
N THR A 49 8.32 -15.64 -0.37
CA THR A 49 7.11 -16.18 0.25
C THR A 49 7.00 -15.75 1.71
N GLY A 50 8.08 -15.88 2.48
CA GLY A 50 8.12 -15.45 3.88
C GLY A 50 7.91 -13.95 4.06
N ALA A 51 8.57 -13.14 3.23
CA ALA A 51 8.41 -11.69 3.24
C ALA A 51 6.97 -11.28 2.91
N SER A 52 6.37 -11.88 1.87
CA SER A 52 4.99 -11.60 1.49
C SER A 52 3.99 -12.04 2.57
N TRP A 53 4.21 -13.21 3.20
CA TRP A 53 3.37 -13.72 4.27
C TRP A 53 3.27 -12.75 5.46
N LEU A 54 4.38 -12.11 5.85
CA LEU A 54 4.39 -11.16 6.96
C LEU A 54 3.51 -9.94 6.72
N PHE A 55 3.40 -9.49 5.46
CA PHE A 55 2.64 -8.31 5.05
C PHE A 55 1.32 -8.66 4.33
N ASP A 56 0.82 -9.87 4.50
CA ASP A 56 -0.52 -10.24 4.06
C ASP A 56 -1.57 -9.24 4.60
N PRO A 57 -2.57 -8.80 3.82
CA PRO A 57 -3.53 -7.78 4.24
C PRO A 57 -4.21 -8.05 5.58
N LYS A 58 -4.50 -9.31 5.92
CA LYS A 58 -5.10 -9.65 7.22
C LYS A 58 -4.11 -9.43 8.38
N ARG A 59 -2.83 -9.78 8.18
CA ARG A 59 -1.76 -9.54 9.16
C ARG A 59 -1.36 -8.09 9.22
N ALA A 60 -1.41 -7.39 8.09
CA ALA A 60 -1.14 -5.96 8.01
C ALA A 60 -2.14 -5.12 8.83
N ILE A 61 -3.39 -5.58 9.02
CA ILE A 61 -4.34 -4.95 9.95
C ILE A 61 -3.82 -5.05 11.39
N VAL A 62 -3.39 -6.24 11.82
CA VAL A 62 -2.82 -6.42 13.16
C VAL A 62 -1.57 -5.56 13.34
N LEU A 63 -0.69 -5.54 12.35
CA LEU A 63 0.50 -4.71 12.36
C LEU A 63 0.14 -3.21 12.42
N ALA A 64 -0.87 -2.77 11.68
CA ALA A 64 -1.36 -1.39 11.73
C ALA A 64 -1.88 -1.01 13.13
N LEU A 65 -2.59 -1.92 13.80
CA LEU A 65 -3.05 -1.71 15.18
C LEU A 65 -1.87 -1.59 16.16
N LEU A 66 -0.87 -2.46 16.04
CA LEU A 66 0.35 -2.41 16.88
C LEU A 66 1.13 -1.11 16.63
N ILE A 67 1.31 -0.72 15.38
CA ILE A 67 1.98 0.54 15.01
C ILE A 67 1.19 1.74 15.52
N ALA A 68 -0.13 1.75 15.38
CA ALA A 68 -0.98 2.84 15.88
C ALA A 68 -0.91 2.93 17.41
N ALA A 69 -0.91 1.81 18.11
CA ALA A 69 -0.71 1.78 19.56
C ALA A 69 0.66 2.34 19.96
N ALA A 70 1.73 1.96 19.25
CA ALA A 70 3.06 2.49 19.46
C ALA A 70 3.11 4.01 19.17
N VAL A 71 2.53 4.47 18.06
CA VAL A 71 2.42 5.89 17.73
C VAL A 71 1.71 6.66 18.86
N TRP A 72 0.60 6.14 19.34
CA TRP A 72 -0.09 6.75 20.48
C TRP A 72 0.77 6.75 21.75
N TRP A 73 1.41 5.63 22.05
CA TRP A 73 2.25 5.51 23.25
C TRP A 73 3.42 6.49 23.26
N PHE A 74 4.15 6.61 22.16
CA PHE A 74 5.34 7.47 22.08
C PHE A 74 5.03 8.93 21.77
N ILE A 75 4.05 9.22 20.93
CA ILE A 75 3.74 10.59 20.50
C ILE A 75 2.67 11.23 21.41
N LYS A 76 1.90 10.40 22.15
CA LYS A 76 0.84 10.84 23.08
C LYS A 76 -0.29 11.64 22.40
N LYS A 77 -0.49 11.47 21.09
CA LYS A 77 -1.56 12.10 20.32
C LYS A 77 -2.37 11.04 19.60
N VAL A 78 -3.58 10.78 20.09
CA VAL A 78 -4.49 9.77 19.53
C VAL A 78 -4.81 10.04 18.05
N VAL A 79 -4.85 11.30 17.63
CA VAL A 79 -5.12 11.67 16.23
C VAL A 79 -4.10 11.08 15.25
N HIS A 80 -2.85 10.97 15.65
CA HIS A 80 -1.81 10.38 14.79
C HIS A 80 -1.99 8.86 14.65
N ALA A 81 -2.38 8.18 15.73
CA ALA A 81 -2.73 6.76 15.68
C ALA A 81 -3.97 6.52 14.82
N LEU A 82 -5.01 7.35 15.00
CA LEU A 82 -6.22 7.31 14.16
C LEU A 82 -5.91 7.58 12.69
N TYR A 83 -4.98 8.49 12.40
CA TYR A 83 -4.57 8.77 11.03
C TYR A 83 -3.96 7.53 10.36
N VAL A 84 -3.07 6.82 11.05
CA VAL A 84 -2.47 5.58 10.52
C VAL A 84 -3.56 4.54 10.24
N LEU A 85 -4.42 4.27 11.21
CA LEU A 85 -5.50 3.29 11.07
C LEU A 85 -6.49 3.67 9.97
N SER A 86 -6.95 4.92 9.96
CA SER A 86 -7.91 5.39 8.96
C SER A 86 -7.33 5.36 7.54
N SER A 87 -6.03 5.64 7.38
CA SER A 87 -5.35 5.53 6.08
C SER A 87 -5.37 4.09 5.56
N VAL A 88 -5.08 3.11 6.41
CA VAL A 88 -5.13 1.69 6.06
C VAL A 88 -6.56 1.25 5.73
N VAL A 89 -7.53 1.62 6.56
CA VAL A 89 -8.95 1.24 6.35
C VAL A 89 -9.49 1.85 5.07
N LEU A 90 -9.27 3.15 4.83
CA LEU A 90 -9.74 3.82 3.62
C LEU A 90 -9.09 3.23 2.36
N SER A 91 -7.79 2.94 2.42
CA SER A 91 -7.09 2.33 1.29
C SER A 91 -7.60 0.92 0.98
N ALA A 92 -7.85 0.11 2.01
CA ALA A 92 -8.42 -1.22 1.86
C ALA A 92 -9.84 -1.16 1.28
N ALA A 93 -10.68 -0.23 1.73
CA ALA A 93 -12.03 -0.03 1.22
C ALA A 93 -12.02 0.39 -0.26
N ASN A 94 -11.18 1.37 -0.63
CA ASN A 94 -11.03 1.79 -2.02
C ASN A 94 -10.53 0.64 -2.92
N SER A 95 -9.53 -0.11 -2.44
CA SER A 95 -9.03 -1.30 -3.15
C SER A 95 -10.10 -2.37 -3.32
N PHE A 96 -10.91 -2.61 -2.30
CA PHE A 96 -12.02 -3.56 -2.37
C PHE A 96 -13.04 -3.16 -3.42
N VAL A 97 -13.47 -1.89 -3.43
CA VAL A 97 -14.42 -1.37 -4.43
C VAL A 97 -13.87 -1.53 -5.84
N ILE A 98 -12.64 -1.08 -6.09
CA ILE A 98 -12.01 -1.15 -7.41
C ILE A 98 -11.83 -2.60 -7.87
N LYS A 99 -11.47 -3.53 -6.98
CA LYS A 99 -11.37 -4.96 -7.30
C LYS A 99 -12.67 -5.53 -7.85
N HIS A 100 -13.79 -5.19 -7.24
CA HIS A 100 -15.10 -5.71 -7.63
C HIS A 100 -15.73 -4.95 -8.81
N LEU A 101 -15.18 -3.79 -9.18
CA LEU A 101 -15.57 -3.10 -10.41
C LEU A 101 -14.97 -3.76 -11.66
N TYR A 102 -13.72 -4.22 -11.58
CA TYR A 102 -12.98 -4.67 -12.76
C TYR A 102 -12.80 -6.17 -12.85
N GLU A 103 -12.90 -6.88 -11.75
CA GLU A 103 -12.79 -8.35 -11.66
C GLU A 103 -11.61 -8.95 -12.45
N ARG A 104 -10.51 -8.17 -12.51
CA ARG A 104 -9.33 -8.51 -13.33
C ARG A 104 -8.75 -9.86 -12.95
N PRO A 105 -8.52 -10.78 -13.93
CA PRO A 105 -7.90 -12.06 -13.63
C PRO A 105 -6.44 -11.90 -13.22
N ARG A 106 -6.01 -12.79 -12.32
CA ARG A 106 -4.59 -12.90 -11.92
C ARG A 106 -3.78 -13.64 -13.00
N PRO A 107 -2.42 -13.57 -12.93
CA PRO A 107 -1.56 -14.46 -13.71
C PRO A 107 -1.94 -15.93 -13.53
N GLU A 108 -1.49 -16.78 -14.47
CA GLU A 108 -1.80 -18.20 -14.50
C GLU A 108 -1.46 -18.92 -13.19
N GLU A 109 -2.40 -19.70 -12.65
CA GLU A 109 -2.27 -20.37 -11.37
C GLU A 109 -1.09 -21.34 -11.31
N ALA A 110 -0.82 -22.04 -12.41
CA ALA A 110 0.27 -23.00 -12.52
C ALA A 110 1.65 -22.41 -12.20
N TYR A 111 1.83 -21.12 -12.36
CA TYR A 111 3.09 -20.42 -12.11
C TYR A 111 3.10 -19.63 -10.78
N ARG A 112 2.04 -19.65 -9.99
CA ARG A 112 2.01 -18.95 -8.70
C ARG A 112 2.73 -19.77 -7.64
N LEU A 113 3.57 -19.12 -6.84
CA LEU A 113 4.26 -19.78 -5.70
C LEU A 113 3.40 -19.85 -4.45
N ILE A 114 2.27 -19.15 -4.42
CA ILE A 114 1.30 -19.12 -3.31
C ILE A 114 -0.12 -19.09 -3.88
N THR A 115 -1.08 -19.58 -3.09
CA THR A 115 -2.50 -19.44 -3.43
C THR A 115 -2.98 -18.06 -3.04
N GLU A 116 -3.68 -17.40 -3.96
CA GLU A 116 -4.32 -16.09 -3.75
C GLU A 116 -5.69 -16.08 -4.40
N ASP A 117 -6.70 -15.81 -3.60
CA ASP A 117 -8.09 -15.75 -4.05
C ASP A 117 -8.48 -14.36 -4.56
N GLY A 118 -9.60 -14.32 -5.28
CA GLY A 118 -10.20 -13.08 -5.77
C GLY A 118 -9.41 -12.39 -6.87
N TYR A 119 -9.79 -11.16 -7.15
CA TYR A 119 -9.34 -10.39 -8.31
C TYR A 119 -7.94 -9.78 -8.14
N SER A 120 -7.29 -9.52 -9.29
CA SER A 120 -5.90 -9.07 -9.32
C SER A 120 -5.73 -7.58 -9.02
N PHE A 121 -6.52 -6.71 -9.67
CA PHE A 121 -6.34 -5.25 -9.64
C PHE A 121 -7.29 -4.54 -8.68
N PRO A 122 -6.77 -3.59 -7.89
CA PRO A 122 -5.36 -3.34 -7.58
C PRO A 122 -4.80 -4.32 -6.55
N SER A 123 -3.46 -4.38 -6.42
CA SER A 123 -2.81 -5.25 -5.43
C SER A 123 -3.10 -4.84 -4.00
N GLY A 124 -3.74 -5.71 -3.22
CA GLY A 124 -4.07 -5.44 -1.81
C GLY A 124 -2.85 -5.25 -0.92
N HIS A 125 -1.79 -6.05 -1.10
CA HIS A 125 -0.52 -5.90 -0.40
C HIS A 125 0.11 -4.53 -0.67
N ALA A 126 0.25 -4.15 -1.95
CA ALA A 126 0.79 -2.85 -2.33
C ALA A 126 -0.03 -1.70 -1.74
N THR A 127 -1.37 -1.81 -1.77
CA THR A 127 -2.30 -0.81 -1.25
C THR A 127 -2.11 -0.58 0.25
N VAL A 128 -2.23 -1.65 1.03
CA VAL A 128 -2.24 -1.57 2.50
C VAL A 128 -0.86 -1.19 3.03
N VAL A 129 0.22 -1.78 2.47
CA VAL A 129 1.59 -1.45 2.90
C VAL A 129 1.94 -0.01 2.55
N THR A 130 1.54 0.49 1.36
CA THR A 130 1.77 1.89 1.01
C THR A 130 1.06 2.82 1.99
N ALA A 131 -0.21 2.58 2.28
CA ALA A 131 -0.96 3.42 3.22
C ALA A 131 -0.34 3.40 4.63
N LEU A 132 0.05 2.21 5.13
CA LEU A 132 0.68 2.05 6.44
C LEU A 132 2.01 2.79 6.52
N VAL A 133 2.89 2.57 5.55
CA VAL A 133 4.26 3.12 5.57
C VAL A 133 4.23 4.63 5.35
N VAL A 134 3.47 5.13 4.37
CA VAL A 134 3.38 6.57 4.08
C VAL A 134 2.76 7.31 5.27
N SER A 135 1.66 6.82 5.84
CA SER A 135 1.03 7.47 6.99
C SER A 135 1.96 7.50 8.21
N LEU A 136 2.68 6.41 8.48
CA LEU A 136 3.67 6.35 9.56
C LEU A 136 4.79 7.37 9.35
N VAL A 137 5.39 7.43 8.16
CA VAL A 137 6.46 8.38 7.85
C VAL A 137 5.96 9.82 7.96
N MET A 138 4.76 10.13 7.48
CA MET A 138 4.16 11.44 7.64
C MET A 138 4.03 11.83 9.12
N VAL A 139 3.57 10.93 9.98
CA VAL A 139 3.49 11.15 11.43
C VAL A 139 4.87 11.32 12.05
N MET A 140 5.83 10.45 11.71
CA MET A 140 7.20 10.54 12.24
C MET A 140 7.87 11.86 11.88
N THR A 141 7.69 12.35 10.65
CA THR A 141 8.26 13.64 10.22
C THR A 141 7.69 14.85 10.94
N MET A 142 6.60 14.71 11.70
CA MET A 142 6.07 15.76 12.57
C MET A 142 6.85 15.85 13.90
N THR A 143 7.57 14.82 14.29
CA THR A 143 8.44 14.83 15.48
C THR A 143 9.74 15.59 15.22
N ARG A 144 10.43 16.04 16.30
CA ARG A 144 11.70 16.75 16.16
C ARG A 144 12.78 15.86 15.49
N VAL A 145 12.90 14.62 15.97
CA VAL A 145 13.87 13.65 15.44
C VAL A 145 13.53 13.27 13.99
N GLY A 146 12.26 12.95 13.71
CA GLY A 146 11.83 12.56 12.37
C GLY A 146 12.06 13.65 11.33
N ARG A 147 11.92 14.95 11.70
CA ARG A 147 12.27 16.06 10.81
C ARG A 147 13.74 16.10 10.43
N GLN A 148 14.63 15.75 11.33
CA GLN A 148 16.08 15.73 11.06
C GLN A 148 16.46 14.62 10.08
N ILE A 149 15.80 13.45 10.17
CA ILE A 149 16.07 12.28 9.33
C ILE A 149 15.02 12.04 8.24
N ARG A 150 14.23 13.07 7.91
CA ARG A 150 13.07 12.94 6.99
C ARG A 150 13.43 12.32 5.63
N HIS A 151 14.56 12.68 5.06
CA HIS A 151 14.99 12.15 3.76
C HIS A 151 15.29 10.64 3.86
N LEU A 152 15.95 10.22 4.93
CA LEU A 152 16.21 8.81 5.20
C LEU A 152 14.91 8.02 5.39
N LEU A 153 13.94 8.57 6.13
CA LEU A 153 12.62 7.94 6.32
C LEU A 153 11.88 7.76 5.00
N TRP A 154 11.89 8.77 4.12
CA TRP A 154 11.24 8.67 2.82
C TRP A 154 11.96 7.70 1.88
N VAL A 155 13.29 7.68 1.86
CA VAL A 155 14.06 6.70 1.08
C VAL A 155 13.76 5.28 1.57
N ALA A 156 13.80 5.05 2.87
CA ALA A 156 13.46 3.75 3.47
C ALA A 156 12.02 3.32 3.12
N ALA A 157 11.06 4.26 3.16
CA ALA A 157 9.68 4.00 2.77
C ALA A 157 9.56 3.55 1.32
N VAL A 158 10.19 4.28 0.40
CA VAL A 158 10.15 3.95 -1.04
C VAL A 158 10.77 2.58 -1.29
N VAL A 159 11.96 2.31 -0.73
CA VAL A 159 12.65 1.01 -0.86
C VAL A 159 11.80 -0.12 -0.31
N PHE A 160 11.19 0.07 0.87
CA PHE A 160 10.38 -0.94 1.50
C PHE A 160 9.08 -1.24 0.72
N ILE A 161 8.37 -0.19 0.27
CA ILE A 161 7.16 -0.35 -0.56
C ILE A 161 7.52 -1.06 -1.87
N ALA A 162 8.59 -0.62 -2.54
CA ALA A 162 9.06 -1.26 -3.78
C ALA A 162 9.41 -2.74 -3.55
N PHE A 163 10.07 -3.06 -2.44
CA PHE A 163 10.38 -4.44 -2.07
C PHE A 163 9.11 -5.29 -1.95
N ILE A 164 8.08 -4.82 -1.24
CA ILE A 164 6.81 -5.55 -1.13
C ILE A 164 6.12 -5.70 -2.49
N CYS A 165 6.13 -4.66 -3.34
CA CYS A 165 5.63 -4.77 -4.71
C CYS A 165 6.37 -5.85 -5.50
N VAL A 166 7.70 -5.89 -5.42
CA VAL A 166 8.53 -6.91 -6.07
C VAL A 166 8.19 -8.32 -5.56
N THR A 167 7.93 -8.51 -4.26
CA THR A 167 7.51 -9.84 -3.77
C THR A 167 6.28 -10.35 -4.49
N ARG A 168 5.30 -9.46 -4.80
CA ARG A 168 4.05 -9.87 -5.47
C ARG A 168 4.25 -10.26 -6.93
N LEU A 169 5.15 -9.56 -7.62
CA LEU A 169 5.55 -9.87 -8.99
C LEU A 169 6.33 -11.18 -9.04
N TYR A 170 7.32 -11.34 -8.17
CA TYR A 170 8.13 -12.55 -8.06
C TYR A 170 7.30 -13.81 -7.75
N LEU A 171 6.31 -13.69 -6.83
CA LEU A 171 5.42 -14.80 -6.51
C LEU A 171 4.44 -15.16 -7.64
N GLY A 172 4.36 -14.35 -8.68
CA GLY A 172 3.54 -14.59 -9.85
C GLY A 172 2.03 -14.39 -9.62
N VAL A 173 1.64 -13.64 -8.60
CA VAL A 173 0.23 -13.47 -8.20
C VAL A 173 -0.38 -12.14 -8.62
N HIS A 174 0.45 -11.21 -9.13
CA HIS A 174 0.03 -9.89 -9.60
C HIS A 174 0.79 -9.46 -10.84
N TRP A 175 0.17 -8.59 -11.62
CA TRP A 175 0.76 -7.86 -12.73
C TRP A 175 1.46 -6.57 -12.24
N VAL A 176 2.36 -6.00 -13.05
CA VAL A 176 3.02 -4.71 -12.72
C VAL A 176 1.99 -3.61 -12.50
N THR A 177 1.01 -3.53 -13.38
CA THR A 177 -0.06 -2.54 -13.30
C THR A 177 -0.91 -2.70 -12.04
N ASP A 178 -1.08 -3.92 -11.49
CA ASP A 178 -1.78 -4.14 -10.22
C ASP A 178 -1.03 -3.51 -9.04
N VAL A 179 0.29 -3.69 -8.97
CA VAL A 179 1.08 -3.14 -7.85
C VAL A 179 1.22 -1.62 -7.94
N LEU A 180 1.32 -1.07 -9.16
CA LEU A 180 1.29 0.39 -9.37
C LEU A 180 -0.08 0.97 -9.00
N GLY A 181 -1.17 0.31 -9.38
CA GLY A 181 -2.51 0.69 -8.94
C GLY A 181 -2.66 0.63 -7.43
N GLY A 182 -2.16 -0.43 -6.79
CA GLY A 182 -2.16 -0.56 -5.33
C GLY A 182 -1.38 0.56 -4.64
N PHE A 183 -0.19 0.90 -5.15
CA PHE A 183 0.59 2.05 -4.68
C PHE A 183 -0.21 3.35 -4.80
N GLY A 184 -0.82 3.61 -5.95
CA GLY A 184 -1.64 4.81 -6.19
C GLY A 184 -2.83 4.93 -5.23
N VAL A 185 -3.57 3.84 -5.00
CA VAL A 185 -4.70 3.81 -4.05
C VAL A 185 -4.22 4.02 -2.62
N GLY A 186 -3.15 3.35 -2.20
CA GLY A 186 -2.60 3.50 -0.85
C GLY A 186 -2.12 4.93 -0.57
N LEU A 187 -1.34 5.50 -1.49
CA LEU A 187 -0.86 6.88 -1.39
C LEU A 187 -2.02 7.88 -1.42
N GLY A 188 -2.93 7.73 -2.39
CA GLY A 188 -4.07 8.62 -2.55
C GLY A 188 -4.97 8.67 -1.33
N SER A 189 -5.32 7.50 -0.77
CA SER A 189 -6.13 7.40 0.45
C SER A 189 -5.47 8.09 1.65
N THR A 190 -4.16 7.92 1.79
CA THR A 190 -3.37 8.54 2.86
C THR A 190 -3.35 10.07 2.73
N LEU A 191 -3.16 10.58 1.51
CA LEU A 191 -3.15 12.02 1.24
C LEU A 191 -4.51 12.67 1.47
N ILE A 192 -5.62 12.00 1.13
CA ILE A 192 -6.98 12.50 1.38
C ILE A 192 -7.18 12.79 2.87
N LEU A 193 -6.72 11.93 3.75
CA LEU A 193 -6.91 12.06 5.19
C LEU A 193 -5.93 13.02 5.86
N SER A 194 -4.77 13.29 5.25
CA SER A 194 -3.69 14.03 5.88
C SER A 194 -4.06 15.42 6.41
N PRO A 195 -4.84 16.27 5.71
CA PRO A 195 -5.16 17.61 6.22
C PRO A 195 -6.15 17.60 7.39
N PHE A 196 -6.95 16.53 7.49
CA PHE A 196 -7.93 16.43 8.59
C PHE A 196 -7.28 15.96 9.88
N MET A 197 -6.29 15.09 9.80
CA MET A 197 -5.69 14.42 10.94
C MET A 197 -4.35 15.02 11.38
N LEU A 198 -3.63 15.71 10.47
CA LEU A 198 -2.27 16.21 10.75
C LEU A 198 -2.21 17.72 11.02
N ARG A 199 -3.34 18.45 10.97
CA ARG A 199 -3.36 19.87 11.32
C ARG A 199 -3.06 20.06 12.82
N PRO A 200 -2.28 21.10 13.21
CA PRO A 200 -1.97 21.38 14.62
C PRO A 200 -3.18 21.50 15.55
N ASN A 201 -4.34 21.83 15.01
CA ASN A 201 -5.60 22.05 15.74
C ASN A 201 -6.67 20.99 15.43
N ALA A 202 -6.35 19.87 14.82
CA ALA A 202 -7.34 18.90 14.32
C ALA A 202 -8.28 18.33 15.42
N LEU A 203 -7.88 18.39 16.70
CA LEU A 203 -8.73 17.94 17.83
C LEU A 203 -8.69 18.91 19.00
N ARG A 204 -9.09 20.16 18.80
CA ARG A 204 -9.45 21.05 19.94
C ARG A 204 -10.68 20.58 20.70
N TRP A 205 -11.39 19.56 20.20
CA TRP A 205 -12.69 19.08 20.73
C TRP A 205 -12.59 17.83 21.60
N VAL A 206 -11.41 17.22 21.72
CA VAL A 206 -11.17 16.06 22.59
C VAL A 206 -10.19 16.49 23.68
N ARG A 207 -10.70 17.23 24.66
CA ARG A 207 -10.12 17.42 25.98
C ARG A 207 -11.07 16.83 27.00
#